data_ab53491b049118d0e48b5c746a14b313
#
_entry.id   ab53491b049118d0e48b5c746a14b313
#
_cell.length_a   1.000
_cell.length_b   1.000
_cell.length_c   1.000
_cell.angle_alpha   90.00
_cell.angle_beta   90.00
_cell.angle_gamma   90.00
#
_symmetry.space_group_name_H-M   'P 1'
#
loop_
_entity.id
_entity.type
_entity.pdbx_description
1 polymer ?
#
loop_
_entity_poly.entity_id
_entity_poly.type
_entity_poly.pdbx_seq_one_letter_code
_entity_poly.pdbx_strand_id
1 'polypeptide(L)'
;MDAGEDTIAARVHVVREEIRRAAHRAGRVPETVQLVAASKTIPVERVREAVDAGVRHLGENRLQEALPKIDTLGREGVTWHFIGTLQRRKAKSVVGRFDIIHSVDSLALAEEIDRQAKAAGLRQRVLLEVNLGGELSKGGFAPSALAAVLPALNDLEH
;
A
#
# COMPACT_ATOMS: atom_id res chain seq x y z
N MET A 1 13.13 -0.95 35.78
CA MET A 1 12.63 -1.69 34.60
C MET A 1 12.29 -0.65 33.57
N ASP A 2 13.05 -0.68 32.49
CA ASP A 2 13.21 0.42 31.55
C ASP A 2 11.96 0.56 30.64
N ALA A 3 11.14 1.58 30.88
CA ALA A 3 9.97 1.91 30.06
C ALA A 3 10.33 2.45 28.66
N GLY A 4 11.63 2.51 28.34
CA GLY A 4 12.15 3.04 27.08
C GLY A 4 12.17 2.07 25.91
N GLU A 5 12.17 0.74 26.17
CA GLU A 5 12.40 -0.27 25.12
C GLU A 5 11.13 -0.68 24.33
N ASP A 6 9.93 -0.38 24.80
CA ASP A 6 8.68 -0.85 24.16
C ASP A 6 7.86 0.27 23.50
N THR A 7 8.48 1.37 23.11
CA THR A 7 7.79 2.46 22.40
C THR A 7 7.68 2.16 20.90
N ILE A 8 6.68 2.76 20.22
CA ILE A 8 6.56 2.67 18.76
C ILE A 8 7.82 3.22 18.09
N ALA A 9 8.38 4.30 18.60
CA ALA A 9 9.62 4.88 18.06
C ALA A 9 10.79 3.89 18.12
N ALA A 10 10.99 3.20 19.24
CA ALA A 10 12.01 2.17 19.39
C ALA A 10 11.80 1.01 18.40
N ARG A 11 10.56 0.53 18.26
CA ARG A 11 10.20 -0.53 17.30
C ARG A 11 10.44 -0.10 15.85
N VAL A 12 10.06 1.12 15.48
CA VAL A 12 10.32 1.68 14.14
C VAL A 12 11.82 1.76 13.87
N HIS A 13 12.61 2.20 14.87
CA HIS A 13 14.06 2.23 14.77
C HIS A 13 14.65 0.84 14.50
N VAL A 14 14.24 -0.17 15.27
CA VAL A 14 14.71 -1.56 15.09
C VAL A 14 14.41 -2.07 13.69
N VAL A 15 13.17 -1.89 13.20
CA VAL A 15 12.79 -2.35 11.84
C VAL A 15 13.63 -1.65 10.77
N ARG A 16 13.87 -0.34 10.91
CA ARG A 16 14.73 0.40 9.96
C ARG A 16 16.17 -0.08 9.97
N GLU A 17 16.72 -0.37 11.13
CA GLU A 17 18.06 -0.93 11.24
C GLU A 17 18.17 -2.31 10.58
N GLU A 18 17.14 -3.16 10.71
CA GLU A 18 17.09 -4.45 10.02
C GLU A 18 17.03 -4.28 8.49
N ILE A 19 16.19 -3.34 8.00
CA ILE A 19 16.13 -3.00 6.57
C ILE A 19 17.51 -2.52 6.10
N ARG A 20 18.15 -1.61 6.83
CA ARG A 20 19.47 -1.06 6.49
C ARG A 20 20.53 -2.16 6.40
N ARG A 21 20.59 -3.04 7.39
CA ARG A 21 21.52 -4.18 7.41
C ARG A 21 21.28 -5.13 6.25
N ALA A 22 20.03 -5.45 5.97
CA ALA A 22 19.65 -6.34 4.86
C ALA A 22 19.99 -5.73 3.50
N ALA A 23 19.73 -4.45 3.29
CA ALA A 23 20.04 -3.73 2.08
C ALA A 23 21.57 -3.70 1.83
N HIS A 24 22.36 -3.37 2.86
CA HIS A 24 23.83 -3.38 2.75
C HIS A 24 24.37 -4.78 2.39
N ARG A 25 23.86 -5.85 3.03
CA ARG A 25 24.26 -7.23 2.67
C ARG A 25 23.94 -7.58 1.21
N ALA A 26 22.89 -6.99 0.66
CA ALA A 26 22.47 -7.20 -0.73
C ALA A 26 23.10 -6.21 -1.73
N GLY A 27 24.04 -5.37 -1.31
CA GLY A 27 24.66 -4.34 -2.13
C GLY A 27 23.68 -3.26 -2.61
N ARG A 28 22.58 -3.05 -1.87
CA ARG A 28 21.54 -2.06 -2.20
C ARG A 28 21.65 -0.83 -1.31
N VAL A 29 21.26 0.31 -1.84
CA VAL A 29 21.10 1.54 -1.08
C VAL A 29 19.86 1.41 -0.18
N PRO A 30 19.98 1.52 1.17
CA PRO A 30 18.88 1.29 2.11
C PRO A 30 17.64 2.17 1.84
N GLU A 31 17.86 3.40 1.41
CA GLU A 31 16.81 4.39 1.12
C GLU A 31 15.91 4.00 -0.05
N THR A 32 16.34 3.02 -0.87
CA THR A 32 15.52 2.45 -1.95
C THR A 32 14.49 1.45 -1.44
N VAL A 33 14.58 1.05 -0.17
CA VAL A 33 13.64 0.12 0.48
C VAL A 33 12.60 0.92 1.26
N GLN A 34 11.37 0.86 0.83
CA GLN A 34 10.28 1.62 1.42
C GLN A 34 9.54 0.79 2.47
N LEU A 35 9.50 1.27 3.72
CA LEU A 35 8.73 0.65 4.79
C LEU A 35 7.28 1.13 4.71
N VAL A 36 6.35 0.22 4.47
CA VAL A 36 4.91 0.47 4.59
C VAL A 36 4.39 -0.17 5.89
N ALA A 37 3.95 0.66 6.83
CA ALA A 37 3.40 0.17 8.09
C ALA A 37 1.90 -0.16 7.92
N ALA A 38 1.54 -1.42 8.14
CA ALA A 38 0.14 -1.84 8.15
C ALA A 38 -0.55 -1.31 9.41
N SER A 39 -1.41 -0.32 9.25
CA SER A 39 -2.11 0.38 10.33
C SER A 39 -3.56 -0.08 10.52
N LYS A 40 -3.98 -1.12 9.79
CA LYS A 40 -5.31 -1.74 9.95
C LYS A 40 -5.54 -2.13 11.41
N THR A 41 -6.76 -1.90 11.90
CA THR A 41 -7.19 -2.19 13.28
C THR A 41 -6.46 -1.41 14.39
N ILE A 42 -5.49 -0.57 14.07
CA ILE A 42 -4.73 0.22 15.04
C ILE A 42 -5.44 1.57 15.26
N PRO A 43 -5.63 2.01 16.53
CA PRO A 43 -6.17 3.34 16.83
C PRO A 43 -5.33 4.46 16.23
N VAL A 44 -5.98 5.57 15.85
CA VAL A 44 -5.32 6.69 15.16
C VAL A 44 -4.21 7.35 15.98
N GLU A 45 -4.34 7.36 17.32
CA GLU A 45 -3.33 7.88 18.23
C GLU A 45 -2.01 7.10 18.13
N ARG A 46 -2.12 5.77 18.05
CA ARG A 46 -0.95 4.89 17.87
C ARG A 46 -0.34 5.01 16.47
N VAL A 47 -1.18 5.25 15.46
CA VAL A 47 -0.69 5.52 14.09
C VAL A 47 0.05 6.87 14.05
N ARG A 48 -0.44 7.88 14.78
CA ARG A 48 0.23 9.18 14.94
C ARG A 48 1.62 9.02 15.55
N GLU A 49 1.77 8.23 16.63
CA GLU A 49 3.08 7.94 17.22
C GLU A 49 4.06 7.35 16.18
N ALA A 50 3.57 6.48 15.27
CA ALA A 50 4.40 5.94 14.20
C ALA A 50 4.81 7.01 13.16
N VAL A 51 3.88 7.91 12.82
CA VAL A 51 4.17 9.05 11.93
C VAL A 51 5.18 10.00 12.56
N ASP A 52 5.03 10.29 13.86
CA ASP A 52 5.96 11.13 14.62
C ASP A 52 7.35 10.49 14.72
N ALA A 53 7.40 9.14 14.79
CA ALA A 53 8.64 8.35 14.68
C ALA A 53 9.19 8.26 13.24
N GLY A 54 8.59 9.00 12.29
CA GLY A 54 9.05 9.16 10.92
C GLY A 54 8.49 8.13 9.94
N VAL A 55 7.53 7.28 10.27
CA VAL A 55 6.84 6.45 9.27
C VAL A 55 6.11 7.38 8.30
N ARG A 56 6.30 7.16 6.99
CA ARG A 56 5.72 7.99 5.93
C ARG A 56 4.77 7.23 5.01
N HIS A 57 4.70 5.92 5.11
CA HIS A 57 3.82 5.08 4.32
C HIS A 57 2.96 4.22 5.24
N LEU A 58 1.63 4.37 5.12
CA LEU A 58 0.64 3.68 5.95
C LEU A 58 -0.25 2.81 5.07
N GLY A 59 -0.43 1.55 5.46
CA GLY A 59 -1.22 0.56 4.73
C GLY A 59 -2.52 0.22 5.44
N GLU A 60 -3.64 0.39 4.74
CA GLU A 60 -4.98 0.07 5.23
C GLU A 60 -5.68 -0.95 4.32
N ASN A 61 -6.51 -1.80 4.90
CA ASN A 61 -7.24 -2.82 4.15
C ASN A 61 -8.75 -2.57 4.06
N ARG A 62 -9.26 -1.58 4.76
CA ARG A 62 -10.69 -1.23 4.79
C ARG A 62 -10.88 0.28 4.71
N LEU A 63 -11.68 0.70 3.74
CA LEU A 63 -11.96 2.12 3.52
C LEU A 63 -12.57 2.79 4.76
N GLN A 64 -13.52 2.11 5.42
CA GLN A 64 -14.23 2.66 6.58
C GLN A 64 -13.29 2.93 7.78
N GLU A 65 -12.23 2.11 7.93
CA GLU A 65 -11.22 2.30 8.97
C GLU A 65 -10.19 3.38 8.57
N ALA A 66 -9.89 3.46 7.28
CA ALA A 66 -8.89 4.38 6.74
C ALA A 66 -9.35 5.84 6.73
N LEU A 67 -10.60 6.10 6.30
CA LEU A 67 -11.07 7.47 6.11
C LEU A 67 -10.94 8.34 7.37
N PRO A 68 -11.40 7.92 8.57
CA PRO A 68 -11.22 8.73 9.78
C PRO A 68 -9.75 8.98 10.14
N LYS A 69 -8.85 8.03 9.83
CA LYS A 69 -7.41 8.19 10.05
C LYS A 69 -6.81 9.20 9.06
N ILE A 70 -7.19 9.11 7.78
CA ILE A 70 -6.78 10.07 6.74
C ILE A 70 -7.25 11.48 7.12
N ASP A 71 -8.50 11.62 7.56
CA ASP A 71 -9.06 12.91 7.97
C ASP A 71 -8.34 13.49 9.20
N THR A 72 -7.91 12.63 10.13
CA THR A 72 -7.24 13.07 11.38
C THR A 72 -5.75 13.33 11.18
N LEU A 73 -5.05 12.51 10.39
CA LEU A 73 -3.59 12.60 10.21
C LEU A 73 -3.21 13.45 8.99
N GLY A 74 -4.14 13.62 8.06
CA GLY A 74 -3.89 14.33 6.81
C GLY A 74 -3.10 13.49 5.79
N ARG A 75 -2.66 14.19 4.74
CA ARG A 75 -1.86 13.63 3.64
C ARG A 75 -0.48 14.27 3.54
N GLU A 76 -0.25 15.35 4.27
CA GLU A 76 1.04 16.03 4.23
C GLU A 76 2.13 15.16 4.86
N GLY A 77 3.12 14.78 4.06
CA GLY A 77 4.22 13.91 4.48
C GLY A 77 3.82 12.45 4.76
N VAL A 78 2.59 12.04 4.44
CA VAL A 78 2.11 10.65 4.59
C VAL A 78 1.52 10.15 3.26
N THR A 79 2.00 8.99 2.82
CA THR A 79 1.47 8.26 1.67
C THR A 79 0.55 7.13 2.14
N TRP A 80 -0.69 7.13 1.67
CA TRP A 80 -1.69 6.14 2.05
C TRP A 80 -1.78 5.03 1.01
N HIS A 81 -1.61 3.80 1.46
CA HIS A 81 -1.67 2.59 0.64
C HIS A 81 -2.92 1.78 0.95
N PHE A 82 -3.68 1.44 -0.08
CA PHE A 82 -4.72 0.43 0.05
C PHE A 82 -4.10 -0.95 -0.18
N ILE A 83 -4.00 -1.75 0.88
CA ILE A 83 -3.35 -3.07 0.86
C ILE A 83 -4.33 -4.24 1.02
N GLY A 84 -5.63 -3.95 1.12
CA GLY A 84 -6.68 -4.98 1.19
C GLY A 84 -7.14 -5.41 -0.19
N THR A 85 -7.85 -6.55 -0.27
CA THR A 85 -8.48 -6.99 -1.51
C THR A 85 -9.53 -5.98 -1.98
N LEU A 86 -9.42 -5.51 -3.21
CA LEU A 86 -10.32 -4.54 -3.80
C LEU A 86 -11.33 -5.21 -4.74
N GLN A 87 -12.59 -5.23 -4.34
CA GLN A 87 -13.66 -5.64 -5.24
C GLN A 87 -13.91 -4.56 -6.30
N ARG A 88 -14.05 -4.94 -7.57
CA ARG A 88 -14.29 -4.04 -8.71
C ARG A 88 -15.40 -3.00 -8.42
N ARG A 89 -16.54 -3.42 -7.86
CA ARG A 89 -17.67 -2.52 -7.50
C ARG A 89 -17.30 -1.44 -6.47
N LYS A 90 -16.20 -1.62 -5.72
CA LYS A 90 -15.73 -0.68 -4.70
C LYS A 90 -14.61 0.26 -5.21
N ALA A 91 -14.14 0.07 -6.45
CA ALA A 91 -13.05 0.87 -7.01
C ALA A 91 -13.36 2.37 -6.93
N LYS A 92 -14.58 2.80 -7.28
CA LYS A 92 -15.04 4.19 -7.16
C LYS A 92 -14.83 4.80 -5.77
N SER A 93 -14.92 4.00 -4.71
CA SER A 93 -14.78 4.49 -3.34
C SER A 93 -13.32 4.56 -2.87
N VAL A 94 -12.39 3.93 -3.58
CA VAL A 94 -10.97 3.82 -3.22
C VAL A 94 -10.09 4.73 -4.07
N VAL A 95 -10.38 4.84 -5.38
CA VAL A 95 -9.67 5.70 -6.32
C VAL A 95 -9.66 7.15 -5.83
N GLY A 96 -8.48 7.78 -5.83
CA GLY A 96 -8.24 9.14 -5.32
C GLY A 96 -8.28 9.29 -3.80
N ARG A 97 -8.66 8.23 -3.07
CA ARG A 97 -8.62 8.20 -1.60
C ARG A 97 -7.31 7.68 -1.04
N PHE A 98 -6.64 6.85 -1.81
CA PHE A 98 -5.31 6.31 -1.52
C PHE A 98 -4.33 6.71 -2.61
N ASP A 99 -3.08 6.86 -2.23
CA ASP A 99 -2.02 7.24 -3.17
C ASP A 99 -1.59 6.04 -4.02
N ILE A 100 -1.66 4.82 -3.45
CA ILE A 100 -1.29 3.58 -4.14
C ILE A 100 -2.28 2.46 -3.77
N ILE A 101 -2.76 1.72 -4.77
CA ILE A 101 -3.58 0.51 -4.59
C ILE A 101 -2.70 -0.70 -4.91
N HIS A 102 -2.54 -1.64 -3.95
CA HIS A 102 -1.62 -2.78 -4.07
C HIS A 102 -2.26 -4.05 -4.66
N SER A 103 -3.58 -4.12 -4.69
CA SER A 103 -4.33 -5.37 -4.91
C SER A 103 -5.00 -5.45 -6.28
N VAL A 104 -4.32 -4.99 -7.34
CA VAL A 104 -4.87 -5.12 -8.69
C VAL A 104 -4.58 -6.53 -9.21
N ASP A 105 -5.58 -7.38 -9.13
CA ASP A 105 -5.50 -8.83 -9.36
C ASP A 105 -6.03 -9.28 -10.73
N SER A 106 -6.62 -8.35 -11.50
CA SER A 106 -7.25 -8.67 -12.79
C SER A 106 -7.29 -7.45 -13.71
N LEU A 107 -7.30 -7.70 -15.03
CA LEU A 107 -7.49 -6.65 -16.03
C LEU A 107 -8.81 -5.90 -15.82
N ALA A 108 -9.89 -6.61 -15.53
CA ALA A 108 -11.20 -6.01 -15.30
C ALA A 108 -11.21 -5.05 -14.09
N LEU A 109 -10.41 -5.29 -13.06
CA LEU A 109 -10.23 -4.35 -11.94
C LEU A 109 -9.37 -3.16 -12.37
N ALA A 110 -8.29 -3.37 -13.12
CA ALA A 110 -7.45 -2.30 -13.64
C ALA A 110 -8.24 -1.33 -14.53
N GLU A 111 -9.03 -1.86 -15.48
CA GLU A 111 -9.91 -1.08 -16.34
C GLU A 111 -10.93 -0.25 -15.55
N GLU A 112 -11.50 -0.83 -14.48
CA GLU A 112 -12.44 -0.10 -13.62
C GLU A 112 -11.74 1.01 -12.85
N ILE A 113 -10.51 0.79 -12.35
CA ILE A 113 -9.70 1.81 -11.69
C ILE A 113 -9.39 2.94 -12.66
N ASP A 114 -8.92 2.63 -13.87
CA ASP A 114 -8.64 3.62 -14.92
C ASP A 114 -9.88 4.48 -15.23
N ARG A 115 -11.04 3.83 -15.44
CA ARG A 115 -12.30 4.51 -15.69
C ARG A 115 -12.69 5.47 -14.56
N GLN A 116 -12.50 5.07 -13.30
CA GLN A 116 -12.79 5.92 -12.14
C GLN A 116 -11.78 7.05 -11.99
N ALA A 117 -10.49 6.79 -12.25
CA ALA A 117 -9.43 7.78 -12.20
C ALA A 117 -9.64 8.85 -13.28
N LYS A 118 -9.99 8.44 -14.51
CA LYS A 118 -10.38 9.34 -15.61
C LYS A 118 -11.56 10.23 -15.22
N ALA A 119 -12.61 9.63 -14.65
CA ALA A 119 -13.80 10.37 -14.22
C ALA A 119 -13.49 11.39 -13.10
N ALA A 120 -12.48 11.12 -12.27
CA ALA A 120 -12.00 12.00 -11.21
C ALA A 120 -10.90 12.99 -11.67
N GLY A 121 -10.45 12.92 -12.93
CA GLY A 121 -9.40 13.78 -13.49
C GLY A 121 -8.03 13.55 -12.84
N LEU A 122 -7.69 12.32 -12.44
CA LEU A 122 -6.43 11.97 -11.79
C LEU A 122 -5.79 10.73 -12.41
N ARG A 123 -4.53 10.47 -12.05
CA ARG A 123 -3.84 9.20 -12.33
C ARG A 123 -3.68 8.43 -11.04
N GLN A 124 -4.16 7.18 -11.02
CA GLN A 124 -4.09 6.32 -9.84
C GLN A 124 -2.88 5.38 -9.93
N ARG A 125 -1.96 5.50 -8.98
CA ARG A 125 -0.84 4.56 -8.88
C ARG A 125 -1.35 3.21 -8.37
N VAL A 126 -0.92 2.14 -9.02
CA VAL A 126 -1.31 0.77 -8.67
C VAL A 126 -0.09 -0.17 -8.67
N LEU A 127 -0.22 -1.28 -7.94
CA LEU A 127 0.65 -2.45 -8.04
C LEU A 127 -0.19 -3.64 -8.48
N LEU A 128 0.34 -4.44 -9.39
CA LEU A 128 -0.29 -5.69 -9.81
C LEU A 128 -0.04 -6.76 -8.75
N GLU A 129 -1.09 -7.42 -8.30
CA GLU A 129 -0.99 -8.56 -7.41
C GLU A 129 -0.72 -9.82 -8.24
N VAL A 130 0.37 -10.54 -7.92
CA VAL A 130 0.78 -11.75 -8.63
C VAL A 130 0.73 -12.93 -7.67
N ASN A 131 -0.01 -13.98 -8.04
CA ASN A 131 -0.16 -15.21 -7.26
C ASN A 131 0.98 -16.20 -7.59
N LEU A 132 2.09 -16.09 -6.88
CA LEU A 132 3.26 -16.95 -7.08
C LEU A 132 3.05 -18.38 -6.57
N GLY A 133 2.21 -18.55 -5.54
CA GLY A 133 1.95 -19.86 -4.91
C GLY A 133 0.94 -20.72 -5.64
N GLY A 134 0.21 -20.19 -6.62
CA GLY A 134 -0.85 -20.91 -7.33
C GLY A 134 -2.04 -21.32 -6.46
N GLU A 135 -2.20 -20.72 -5.27
CA GLU A 135 -3.32 -21.01 -4.37
C GLU A 135 -4.61 -20.47 -4.97
N LEU A 136 -5.54 -21.35 -5.34
CA LEU A 136 -6.83 -20.99 -5.96
C LEU A 136 -7.71 -20.06 -5.09
N SER A 137 -7.50 -20.06 -3.76
CA SER A 137 -8.23 -19.21 -2.82
C SER A 137 -7.72 -17.78 -2.75
N LYS A 138 -6.56 -17.49 -3.35
CA LYS A 138 -5.94 -16.14 -3.38
C LYS A 138 -6.12 -15.51 -4.76
N GLY A 139 -6.39 -14.20 -4.76
CA GLY A 139 -6.39 -13.38 -5.96
C GLY A 139 -4.98 -13.23 -6.56
N GLY A 140 -4.89 -12.47 -7.63
CA GLY A 140 -3.64 -12.16 -8.31
C GLY A 140 -3.51 -12.80 -9.68
N PHE A 141 -2.74 -12.14 -10.54
CA PHE A 141 -2.40 -12.69 -11.85
C PHE A 141 -1.51 -13.92 -11.70
N ALA A 142 -1.80 -14.98 -12.46
CA ALA A 142 -0.83 -16.06 -12.61
C ALA A 142 0.43 -15.53 -13.30
N PRO A 143 1.64 -15.89 -12.85
CA PRO A 143 2.88 -15.40 -13.48
C PRO A 143 2.94 -15.65 -15.00
N SER A 144 2.43 -16.80 -15.45
CA SER A 144 2.37 -17.17 -16.86
C SER A 144 1.39 -16.32 -17.69
N ALA A 145 0.34 -15.78 -17.05
CA ALA A 145 -0.65 -14.95 -17.71
C ALA A 145 -0.25 -13.47 -17.77
N LEU A 146 0.66 -13.03 -16.87
CA LEU A 146 1.01 -11.62 -16.71
C LEU A 146 1.56 -11.02 -18.02
N ALA A 147 2.47 -11.71 -18.69
CA ALA A 147 3.06 -11.26 -19.96
C ALA A 147 2.00 -10.99 -21.05
N ALA A 148 0.93 -11.78 -21.07
CA ALA A 148 -0.14 -11.63 -22.06
C ALA A 148 -1.05 -10.43 -21.78
N VAL A 149 -1.20 -10.04 -20.51
CA VAL A 149 -2.08 -8.91 -20.12
C VAL A 149 -1.36 -7.58 -20.03
N LEU A 150 -0.02 -7.57 -19.96
CA LEU A 150 0.78 -6.33 -19.85
C LEU A 150 0.49 -5.32 -20.97
N PRO A 151 0.34 -5.69 -22.26
CA PRO A 151 0.00 -4.71 -23.30
C PRO A 151 -1.31 -3.98 -23.00
N ALA A 152 -2.38 -4.72 -22.66
CA ALA A 152 -3.67 -4.13 -22.33
C ALA A 152 -3.62 -3.25 -21.06
N LEU A 153 -2.79 -3.62 -20.08
CA LEU A 153 -2.57 -2.79 -18.88
C LEU A 153 -1.80 -1.50 -19.21
N ASN A 154 -0.85 -1.55 -20.14
CA ASN A 154 -0.09 -0.35 -20.57
C ASN A 154 -0.93 0.62 -21.40
N ASP A 155 -2.02 0.17 -22.00
CA ASP A 155 -2.95 1.02 -22.75
C ASP A 155 -3.87 1.85 -21.82
N LEU A 156 -3.89 1.54 -20.51
CA LEU A 156 -4.63 2.32 -19.51
C LEU A 156 -3.85 3.60 -19.16
N GLU A 157 -4.51 4.75 -19.26
CA GLU A 157 -3.86 6.06 -19.22
C GLU A 157 -3.92 6.74 -17.85
N HIS A 158 -4.81 6.29 -16.96
CA HIS A 158 -5.15 6.93 -15.69
C HIS A 158 -4.91 6.01 -14.51
#